data_c8f9f15443ef8e2654821fcc30e6c3bf
#
_entry.id   c8f9f15443ef8e2654821fcc30e6c3bf
#
_cell.length_a   1.000
_cell.length_b   1.000
_cell.length_c   1.000
_cell.angle_alpha   90.00
_cell.angle_beta   90.00
_cell.angle_gamma   90.00
#
_symmetry.space_group_name_H-M   'P 1'
#
loop_
_entity.id
_entity.type
_entity.pdbx_description
1 polymer ?
#
loop_
_entity_poly.entity_id
_entity_poly.type
_entity_poly.pdbx_seq_one_letter_code
_entity_poly.pdbx_strand_id
1 'polypeptide(L)'
;MKNFSFLIFALAFFMALPSYSNSIYEKKHFVKVRKRIQKIDKNGDGLLSKDEMMKAHRDRIDKLFMNFDKNGDNKLSKKELRAVRQEMKKRIYKSRNQGE
;
A
#
# COMPACT_ATOMS: atom_id res chain seq x y z
N MET A 1 6.35 49.26 -26.44
CA MET A 1 6.58 47.87 -26.95
C MET A 1 7.72 47.12 -26.26
N LYS A 2 8.09 47.46 -25.03
CA LYS A 2 9.22 46.80 -24.36
C LYS A 2 8.82 45.90 -23.17
N ASN A 3 7.54 45.67 -22.87
CA ASN A 3 7.09 44.99 -21.64
C ASN A 3 6.45 43.62 -21.85
N PHE A 4 6.41 43.13 -23.09
CA PHE A 4 5.81 41.82 -23.36
C PHE A 4 6.76 40.63 -23.11
N SER A 5 8.07 40.88 -23.19
CA SER A 5 9.10 39.85 -23.03
C SER A 5 9.30 39.47 -21.55
N PHE A 6 9.02 40.38 -20.62
CA PHE A 6 9.21 40.16 -19.19
C PHE A 6 8.09 39.32 -18.56
N LEU A 7 6.88 39.39 -19.10
CA LEU A 7 5.72 38.63 -18.64
C LEU A 7 5.81 37.15 -19.02
N ILE A 8 6.39 36.86 -20.18
CA ILE A 8 6.60 35.45 -20.62
C ILE A 8 7.67 34.75 -19.78
N PHE A 9 8.70 35.48 -19.37
CA PHE A 9 9.76 34.94 -18.52
C PHE A 9 9.28 34.66 -17.07
N ALA A 10 8.39 35.48 -16.54
CA ALA A 10 7.80 35.31 -15.23
C ALA A 10 6.84 34.10 -15.18
N LEU A 11 6.10 33.85 -16.27
CA LEU A 11 5.20 32.69 -16.36
C LEU A 11 5.98 31.36 -16.49
N ALA A 12 7.09 31.36 -17.21
CA ALA A 12 7.96 30.19 -17.34
C ALA A 12 8.68 29.84 -16.02
N PHE A 13 8.98 30.82 -15.19
CA PHE A 13 9.64 30.65 -13.91
C PHE A 13 8.68 30.04 -12.85
N PHE A 14 7.39 30.33 -12.92
CA PHE A 14 6.39 29.78 -12.00
C PHE A 14 6.05 28.31 -12.28
N MET A 15 6.24 27.83 -13.52
CA MET A 15 6.06 26.41 -13.86
C MET A 15 7.27 25.52 -13.53
N ALA A 16 8.39 26.11 -13.18
CA ALA A 16 9.63 25.38 -12.90
C ALA A 16 9.93 25.19 -11.42
N LEU A 17 8.98 25.47 -10.52
CA LEU A 17 9.10 25.08 -9.13
C LEU A 17 8.83 23.57 -9.01
N PRO A 18 9.84 22.73 -8.85
CA PRO A 18 9.58 21.34 -8.54
C PRO A 18 8.85 21.30 -7.19
N SER A 19 7.72 20.65 -7.15
CA SER A 19 7.00 20.30 -5.92
C SER A 19 7.90 19.39 -5.10
N TYR A 20 8.84 19.97 -4.38
CA TYR A 20 9.93 19.25 -3.72
C TYR A 20 9.47 18.41 -2.52
N SER A 21 8.22 18.55 -2.09
CA SER A 21 7.73 17.90 -0.87
C SER A 21 7.15 16.48 -1.06
N ASN A 22 6.80 16.08 -2.28
CA ASN A 22 6.17 14.77 -2.51
C ASN A 22 7.15 13.62 -2.82
N SER A 23 8.37 13.93 -3.18
CA SER A 23 9.33 12.96 -3.73
C SER A 23 9.73 11.85 -2.74
N ILE A 24 9.84 12.16 -1.45
CA ILE A 24 10.33 11.19 -0.45
C ILE A 24 9.20 10.25 0.01
N TYR A 25 8.00 10.77 0.20
CA TYR A 25 6.84 9.96 0.59
C TYR A 25 6.42 9.02 -0.56
N GLU A 26 6.43 9.50 -1.78
CA GLU A 26 6.13 8.69 -2.96
C GLU A 26 7.14 7.56 -3.15
N LYS A 27 8.44 7.83 -3.00
CA LYS A 27 9.48 6.80 -3.12
C LYS A 27 9.31 5.69 -2.08
N LYS A 28 9.08 6.03 -0.80
CA LYS A 28 8.87 5.03 0.26
C LYS A 28 7.61 4.20 0.03
N HIS A 29 6.53 4.84 -0.40
CA HIS A 29 5.28 4.16 -0.70
C HIS A 29 5.43 3.23 -1.91
N PHE A 30 6.06 3.69 -2.95
CA PHE A 30 6.32 2.94 -4.17
C PHE A 30 7.16 1.67 -3.91
N VAL A 31 8.19 1.77 -3.08
CA VAL A 31 9.01 0.61 -2.67
C VAL A 31 8.18 -0.44 -1.92
N LYS A 32 7.29 -0.02 -1.01
CA LYS A 32 6.40 -0.95 -0.29
C LYS A 32 5.43 -1.66 -1.24
N VAL A 33 4.83 -0.94 -2.17
CA VAL A 33 3.92 -1.50 -3.19
C VAL A 33 4.67 -2.48 -4.08
N ARG A 34 5.84 -2.11 -4.58
CA ARG A 34 6.67 -2.98 -5.42
C ARG A 34 7.03 -4.31 -4.73
N LYS A 35 7.44 -4.26 -3.46
CA LYS A 35 7.72 -5.47 -2.67
C LYS A 35 6.48 -6.36 -2.48
N ARG A 36 5.28 -5.77 -2.36
CA ARG A 36 4.02 -6.53 -2.29
C ARG A 36 3.70 -7.19 -3.62
N ILE A 37 3.85 -6.47 -4.72
CA ILE A 37 3.66 -7.00 -6.07
C ILE A 37 4.58 -8.19 -6.30
N GLN A 38 5.88 -8.07 -6.02
CA GLN A 38 6.85 -9.16 -6.18
C GLN A 38 6.52 -10.42 -5.36
N LYS A 39 5.81 -10.30 -4.25
CA LYS A 39 5.37 -11.46 -3.46
C LYS A 39 4.18 -12.18 -4.07
N ILE A 40 3.35 -11.47 -4.80
CA ILE A 40 2.12 -11.98 -5.40
C ILE A 40 2.40 -12.47 -6.82
N ASP A 41 3.25 -11.76 -7.54
CA ASP A 41 3.74 -12.11 -8.88
C ASP A 41 4.59 -13.38 -8.81
N LYS A 42 3.99 -14.50 -9.19
CA LYS A 42 4.63 -15.82 -9.13
C LYS A 42 5.38 -16.16 -10.40
N ASN A 43 4.94 -15.65 -11.53
CA ASN A 43 5.58 -15.88 -12.82
C ASN A 43 6.73 -14.88 -13.11
N GLY A 44 6.81 -13.77 -12.34
CA GLY A 44 7.88 -12.79 -12.46
C GLY A 44 7.78 -11.89 -13.68
N ASP A 45 6.59 -11.75 -14.28
CA ASP A 45 6.39 -10.91 -15.47
C ASP A 45 6.25 -9.41 -15.14
N GLY A 46 6.22 -9.07 -13.85
CA GLY A 46 6.06 -7.71 -13.35
C GLY A 46 4.62 -7.20 -13.39
N LEU A 47 3.66 -8.03 -13.79
CA LEU A 47 2.24 -7.76 -13.81
C LEU A 47 1.52 -8.64 -12.78
N LEU A 48 0.35 -8.23 -12.35
CA LEU A 48 -0.49 -9.05 -11.48
C LEU A 48 -1.69 -9.58 -12.25
N SER A 49 -1.69 -10.87 -12.50
CA SER A 49 -2.85 -11.55 -13.08
C SER A 49 -3.98 -11.67 -12.06
N LYS A 50 -5.21 -11.81 -12.55
CA LYS A 50 -6.38 -12.07 -11.71
C LYS A 50 -6.18 -13.31 -10.83
N ASP A 51 -5.62 -14.37 -11.38
CA ASP A 51 -5.40 -15.63 -10.67
C ASP A 51 -4.36 -15.49 -9.55
N GLU A 52 -3.28 -14.75 -9.77
CA GLU A 52 -2.28 -14.44 -8.74
C GLU A 52 -2.88 -13.64 -7.58
N MET A 53 -3.70 -12.64 -7.91
CA MET A 53 -4.40 -11.86 -6.90
C MET A 53 -5.41 -12.71 -6.11
N MET A 54 -6.19 -13.56 -6.79
CA MET A 54 -7.15 -14.44 -6.14
C MET A 54 -6.45 -15.47 -5.24
N LYS A 55 -5.35 -16.05 -5.68
CA LYS A 55 -4.54 -16.97 -4.89
C LYS A 55 -3.98 -16.30 -3.64
N ALA A 56 -3.37 -15.13 -3.79
CA ALA A 56 -2.84 -14.36 -2.66
C ALA A 56 -3.93 -13.97 -1.65
N HIS A 57 -5.14 -13.70 -2.14
CA HIS A 57 -6.29 -13.39 -1.29
C HIS A 57 -6.78 -14.62 -0.53
N ARG A 58 -6.86 -15.76 -1.21
CA ARG A 58 -7.22 -17.06 -0.61
C ARG A 58 -6.22 -17.45 0.48
N ASP A 59 -4.92 -17.43 0.19
CA ASP A 59 -3.87 -17.73 1.18
C ASP A 59 -3.97 -16.84 2.43
N ARG A 60 -4.38 -15.60 2.26
CA ARG A 60 -4.57 -14.67 3.38
C ARG A 60 -5.80 -15.01 4.21
N ILE A 61 -6.89 -15.39 3.57
CA ILE A 61 -8.11 -15.84 4.22
C ILE A 61 -7.85 -17.13 4.98
N ASP A 62 -7.20 -18.11 4.37
CA ASP A 62 -6.87 -19.39 5.00
C ASP A 62 -6.04 -19.18 6.27
N LYS A 63 -5.01 -18.33 6.22
CA LYS A 63 -4.22 -17.96 7.40
C LYS A 63 -5.04 -17.28 8.48
N LEU A 64 -6.03 -16.48 8.10
CA LEU A 64 -6.90 -15.81 9.04
C LEU A 64 -7.78 -16.84 9.78
N PHE A 65 -8.38 -17.78 9.06
CA PHE A 65 -9.16 -18.87 9.67
C PHE A 65 -8.27 -19.76 10.53
N MET A 66 -7.12 -20.23 10.07
CA MET A 66 -6.18 -21.02 10.85
C MET A 66 -5.80 -20.38 12.19
N ASN A 67 -5.69 -19.06 12.24
CA ASN A 67 -5.26 -18.36 13.46
C ASN A 67 -6.41 -18.01 14.41
N PHE A 68 -7.61 -17.80 13.89
CA PHE A 68 -8.71 -17.21 14.66
C PHE A 68 -9.96 -18.08 14.77
N ASP A 69 -10.17 -19.01 13.86
CA ASP A 69 -11.23 -20.01 13.95
C ASP A 69 -10.79 -21.12 14.93
N LYS A 70 -11.15 -20.92 16.20
CA LYS A 70 -10.71 -21.84 17.27
C LYS A 70 -11.56 -23.10 17.37
N ASN A 71 -12.82 -23.03 16.94
CA ASN A 71 -13.74 -24.16 16.98
C ASN A 71 -13.71 -25.02 15.70
N GLY A 72 -13.04 -24.51 14.62
CA GLY A 72 -12.89 -25.25 13.37
C GLY A 72 -14.18 -25.39 12.55
N ASP A 73 -15.16 -24.51 12.76
CA ASP A 73 -16.45 -24.56 12.06
C ASP A 73 -16.42 -23.85 10.69
N ASN A 74 -15.25 -23.35 10.27
CA ASN A 74 -15.04 -22.53 9.07
C ASN A 74 -15.86 -21.24 9.06
N LYS A 75 -16.20 -20.72 10.24
CA LYS A 75 -16.91 -19.46 10.43
C LYS A 75 -16.20 -18.65 11.51
N LEU A 76 -16.28 -17.34 11.41
CA LEU A 76 -15.75 -16.46 12.43
C LEU A 76 -16.90 -15.87 13.26
N SER A 77 -17.00 -16.31 14.49
CA SER A 77 -17.95 -15.79 15.48
C SER A 77 -17.64 -14.33 15.84
N LYS A 78 -18.59 -13.64 16.47
CA LYS A 78 -18.36 -12.25 16.96
C LYS A 78 -17.17 -12.16 17.91
N LYS A 79 -16.92 -13.18 18.72
CA LYS A 79 -15.80 -13.25 19.66
C LYS A 79 -14.46 -13.36 18.90
N GLU A 80 -14.40 -14.22 17.91
CA GLU A 80 -13.21 -14.40 17.05
C GLU A 80 -12.93 -13.19 16.18
N LEU A 81 -13.98 -12.56 15.64
CA LEU A 81 -13.85 -11.29 14.91
C LEU A 81 -13.30 -10.15 15.77
N ARG A 82 -13.63 -10.12 17.07
CA ARG A 82 -13.03 -9.13 17.99
C ARG A 82 -11.52 -9.38 18.14
N ALA A 83 -11.10 -10.63 18.24
CA ALA A 83 -9.67 -10.99 18.30
C ALA A 83 -8.93 -10.59 17.02
N VAL A 84 -9.52 -10.82 15.84
CA VAL A 84 -8.99 -10.35 14.54
C VAL A 84 -8.79 -8.84 14.55
N ARG A 85 -9.79 -8.08 14.99
CA ARG A 85 -9.70 -6.60 15.05
C ARG A 85 -8.60 -6.11 15.99
N GLN A 86 -8.44 -6.75 17.14
CA GLN A 86 -7.38 -6.39 18.09
C GLN A 86 -6.00 -6.65 17.50
N GLU A 87 -5.81 -7.78 16.85
CA GLU A 87 -4.55 -8.12 16.19
C GLU A 87 -4.23 -7.15 15.04
N MET A 88 -5.21 -6.81 14.23
CA MET A 88 -5.04 -5.82 13.16
C MET A 88 -4.65 -4.44 13.71
N LYS A 89 -5.28 -3.99 14.79
CA LYS A 89 -4.91 -2.73 15.46
C LYS A 89 -3.47 -2.75 15.94
N LYS A 90 -3.02 -3.83 16.56
CA LYS A 90 -1.61 -3.99 17.01
C LYS A 90 -0.64 -3.93 15.83
N ARG A 91 -0.94 -4.58 14.73
CA ARG A 91 -0.10 -4.56 13.52
C ARG A 91 -0.01 -3.17 12.90
N ILE A 92 -1.13 -2.45 12.83
CA ILE A 92 -1.16 -1.07 12.33
C ILE A 92 -0.33 -0.16 13.23
N TYR A 93 -0.50 -0.26 14.54
CA TYR A 93 0.26 0.52 15.51
C TYR A 93 1.77 0.25 15.38
N LYS A 94 2.14 -1.02 15.33
CA LYS A 94 3.55 -1.42 15.16
C LYS A 94 4.15 -0.92 13.84
N SER A 95 3.40 -0.97 12.75
CA SER A 95 3.89 -0.49 11.45
C SER A 95 4.06 1.03 11.38
N ARG A 96 3.29 1.78 12.16
CA ARG A 96 3.46 3.25 12.27
C ARG A 96 4.70 3.63 13.04
N ASN A 97 4.97 2.91 14.14
CA ASN A 97 6.10 3.22 15.03
C ASN A 97 7.44 2.67 14.55
N GLN A 98 7.46 1.80 13.55
CA GLN A 98 8.70 1.30 12.93
C GLN A 98 9.09 2.07 11.66
N GLY A 99 8.41 3.16 11.36
CA GLY A 99 8.64 4.00 10.18
C GLY A 99 9.49 5.24 10.44
N GLU A 100 10.04 5.39 11.64
CA GLU A 100 11.04 6.42 11.98
C GLU A 100 12.46 5.90 11.79
#